data_67685d3494868c17bfc6536e63931ad6
#
_entry.id   67685d3494868c17bfc6536e63931ad6
#
_cell.length_a   1.000
_cell.length_b   1.000
_cell.length_c   1.000
_cell.angle_alpha   90.00
_cell.angle_beta   90.00
_cell.angle_gamma   90.00
#
_symmetry.space_group_name_H-M   'P 1'
#
loop_
_entity.id
_entity.type
_entity.pdbx_description
1 polymer ?
#
loop_
_entity_poly.entity_id
_entity_poly.type
_entity_poly.pdbx_seq_one_letter_code
_entity_poly.pdbx_strand_id
1 'polypeptide(L)'
;MDSFNEAWDIICDYCKQHITEIAYNMWISKIEPIKLDFAEGKAILMVPGDFHRQTLTRGYMQLLNDAFASVFGEGIQICFTVPEEIVSKEQEINDSITDADYEFTFDSFIVGSSNKFAHAASLAVATNPGRAYNPLFIYGNSGLGKTHLLYAIRNEILANDPNKVIVYVKGDDFTNELIEAIRMNTTSEFRQKYRKSDVLLVDDIQFIGGKDSTQEEFFHTFNTLYEAKGQIVLTSDRPPKEIKTLEDRLRSRFESGLIADVQPPDFETRIAIIKRKAELLEMDIPDDVVEYIATRLKTNIRQLEGVVKKLKAKNQLYGEKITINVAQKTISDILNNDQPPPLTVEKIIDEVARTFGITSDDIRSSKRNSNISNARQIAIYAVREITDLSMNLIGEEFGGRDHSTIVYAIKQIEKNMNKDPKTKSTVEDIIKNIRDR
;
A
#
# COMPACT_ATOMS: atom_id res chain seq x y z
N MET A 1 -18.17 -23.20 -5.08
CA MET A 1 -16.80 -23.76 -5.14
C MET A 1 -16.78 -25.26 -4.91
N ASP A 2 -17.53 -25.79 -3.96
CA ASP A 2 -17.51 -27.23 -3.68
C ASP A 2 -17.85 -28.11 -4.89
N SER A 3 -18.83 -27.69 -5.71
CA SER A 3 -19.25 -28.48 -6.88
C SER A 3 -18.25 -28.52 -8.06
N PHE A 4 -17.40 -27.50 -8.24
CA PHE A 4 -16.38 -27.55 -9.32
C PHE A 4 -15.15 -28.32 -8.89
N ASN A 5 -14.75 -28.25 -7.60
CA ASN A 5 -13.68 -29.07 -7.06
C ASN A 5 -14.03 -30.56 -7.05
N GLU A 6 -15.28 -30.92 -6.68
CA GLU A 6 -15.75 -32.30 -6.77
C GLU A 6 -15.76 -32.84 -8.21
N ALA A 7 -16.19 -32.00 -9.18
CA ALA A 7 -16.12 -32.36 -10.58
C ALA A 7 -14.68 -32.46 -11.11
N TRP A 8 -13.79 -31.62 -10.61
CA TRP A 8 -12.37 -31.64 -10.94
C TRP A 8 -11.70 -32.96 -10.47
N ASP A 9 -12.07 -33.47 -9.33
CA ASP A 9 -11.58 -34.77 -8.85
C ASP A 9 -11.96 -35.90 -9.82
N ILE A 10 -13.18 -35.89 -10.36
CA ILE A 10 -13.64 -36.86 -11.38
C ILE A 10 -12.84 -36.71 -12.67
N ILE A 11 -12.57 -35.47 -13.11
CA ILE A 11 -11.75 -35.17 -14.29
C ILE A 11 -10.32 -35.68 -14.09
N CYS A 12 -9.74 -35.48 -12.91
CA CYS A 12 -8.43 -35.99 -12.54
C CYS A 12 -8.37 -37.50 -12.59
N ASP A 13 -9.39 -38.18 -12.09
CA ASP A 13 -9.45 -39.64 -12.11
C ASP A 13 -9.62 -40.19 -13.53
N TYR A 14 -10.37 -39.52 -14.39
CA TYR A 14 -10.42 -39.85 -15.82
C TYR A 14 -9.02 -39.72 -16.46
N CYS A 15 -8.32 -38.62 -16.22
CA CYS A 15 -6.96 -38.40 -16.72
C CYS A 15 -5.98 -39.49 -16.26
N LYS A 16 -6.02 -39.89 -14.97
CA LYS A 16 -5.18 -40.97 -14.44
C LYS A 16 -5.32 -42.29 -15.17
N GLN A 17 -6.53 -42.60 -15.67
CA GLN A 17 -6.80 -43.86 -16.39
C GLN A 17 -6.25 -43.85 -17.82
N HIS A 18 -5.98 -42.64 -18.38
CA HIS A 18 -5.63 -42.48 -19.80
C HIS A 18 -4.18 -42.08 -20.05
N ILE A 19 -3.40 -41.77 -18.99
CA ILE A 19 -1.97 -41.44 -19.10
C ILE A 19 -1.16 -42.16 -18.01
N THR A 20 0.16 -42.14 -18.19
CA THR A 20 1.06 -42.75 -17.18
C THR A 20 1.06 -41.94 -15.87
N GLU A 21 1.27 -42.59 -14.75
CA GLU A 21 1.35 -41.97 -13.44
C GLU A 21 2.39 -40.81 -13.39
N ILE A 22 3.51 -41.01 -14.08
CA ILE A 22 4.56 -39.98 -14.18
C ILE A 22 4.01 -38.73 -14.91
N ALA A 23 3.32 -38.92 -16.04
CA ALA A 23 2.76 -37.81 -16.79
C ALA A 23 1.65 -37.09 -16.00
N TYR A 24 0.80 -37.85 -15.30
CA TYR A 24 -0.22 -37.29 -14.43
C TYR A 24 0.39 -36.41 -13.33
N ASN A 25 1.35 -36.94 -12.57
CA ASN A 25 2.00 -36.22 -11.47
C ASN A 25 2.82 -35.00 -11.95
N MET A 26 3.34 -35.04 -13.16
CA MET A 26 4.12 -33.96 -13.72
C MET A 26 3.25 -32.81 -14.26
N TRP A 27 2.11 -33.11 -14.90
CA TRP A 27 1.35 -32.15 -15.68
C TRP A 27 -0.07 -31.88 -15.15
N ILE A 28 -0.86 -32.91 -14.85
CA ILE A 28 -2.28 -32.76 -14.51
C ILE A 28 -2.48 -32.44 -13.02
N SER A 29 -1.74 -33.11 -12.13
CA SER A 29 -1.90 -32.91 -10.69
C SER A 29 -1.54 -31.50 -10.16
N LYS A 30 -0.90 -30.69 -11.01
CA LYS A 30 -0.50 -29.31 -10.68
C LYS A 30 -1.45 -28.25 -11.21
N ILE A 31 -2.53 -28.69 -11.83
CA ILE A 31 -3.58 -27.79 -12.32
C ILE A 31 -4.54 -27.53 -11.17
N GLU A 32 -4.85 -26.24 -10.95
CA GLU A 32 -5.85 -25.82 -9.95
C GLU A 32 -7.10 -25.29 -10.65
N PRO A 33 -8.29 -25.83 -10.36
CA PRO A 33 -9.54 -25.35 -10.92
C PRO A 33 -9.91 -24.00 -10.26
N ILE A 34 -10.07 -22.93 -11.08
CA ILE A 34 -10.37 -21.59 -10.60
C ILE A 34 -11.86 -21.28 -10.74
N LYS A 35 -12.39 -21.37 -11.96
CA LYS A 35 -13.78 -21.00 -12.26
C LYS A 35 -14.36 -21.86 -13.36
N LEU A 36 -15.63 -22.24 -13.19
CA LEU A 36 -16.44 -22.81 -14.26
C LEU A 36 -17.63 -21.86 -14.53
N ASP A 37 -17.70 -21.33 -15.74
CA ASP A 37 -18.74 -20.44 -16.17
C ASP A 37 -19.61 -21.13 -17.23
N PHE A 38 -20.78 -21.59 -16.80
CA PHE A 38 -21.73 -22.27 -17.68
C PHE A 38 -22.42 -21.31 -18.67
N ALA A 39 -22.52 -20.01 -18.33
CA ALA A 39 -23.15 -19.00 -19.18
C ALA A 39 -22.27 -18.69 -20.41
N GLU A 40 -20.95 -18.62 -20.17
CA GLU A 40 -19.96 -18.41 -21.24
C GLU A 40 -19.41 -19.74 -21.82
N GLY A 41 -19.72 -20.88 -21.24
CA GLY A 41 -19.18 -22.18 -21.62
C GLY A 41 -17.66 -22.28 -21.43
N LYS A 42 -17.11 -21.69 -20.35
CA LYS A 42 -15.66 -21.62 -20.10
C LYS A 42 -15.26 -22.22 -18.77
N ALA A 43 -14.16 -22.97 -18.75
CA ALA A 43 -13.47 -23.42 -17.53
C ALA A 43 -12.10 -22.75 -17.45
N ILE A 44 -11.81 -22.06 -16.36
CA ILE A 44 -10.51 -21.41 -16.10
C ILE A 44 -9.73 -22.30 -15.14
N LEU A 45 -8.55 -22.72 -15.58
CA LEU A 45 -7.63 -23.59 -14.86
C LEU A 45 -6.30 -22.87 -14.68
N MET A 46 -5.81 -22.78 -13.44
CA MET A 46 -4.51 -22.22 -13.14
C MET A 46 -3.42 -23.26 -13.26
N VAL A 47 -2.31 -22.86 -13.87
CA VAL A 47 -1.10 -23.70 -14.05
C VAL A 47 0.13 -22.96 -13.51
N PRO A 48 1.18 -23.70 -13.06
CA PRO A 48 2.34 -23.09 -12.38
C PRO A 48 3.14 -22.09 -13.21
N GLY A 49 3.03 -22.09 -14.54
CA GLY A 49 3.77 -21.18 -15.41
C GLY A 49 3.58 -21.45 -16.90
N ASP A 50 4.12 -20.59 -17.75
CA ASP A 50 3.98 -20.63 -19.21
C ASP A 50 4.45 -21.92 -19.86
N PHE A 51 5.54 -22.50 -19.39
CA PHE A 51 6.02 -23.77 -19.92
C PHE A 51 5.01 -24.89 -19.66
N HIS A 52 4.39 -24.90 -18.50
CA HIS A 52 3.33 -25.85 -18.15
C HIS A 52 2.11 -25.66 -19.05
N ARG A 53 1.67 -24.39 -19.22
CA ARG A 53 0.58 -24.01 -20.12
C ARG A 53 0.80 -24.49 -21.56
N GLN A 54 1.97 -24.23 -22.13
CA GLN A 54 2.29 -24.66 -23.50
C GLN A 54 2.30 -26.18 -23.66
N THR A 55 2.82 -26.90 -22.67
CA THR A 55 2.86 -28.37 -22.70
C THR A 55 1.46 -28.96 -22.62
N LEU A 56 0.61 -28.46 -21.75
CA LEU A 56 -0.79 -28.91 -21.64
C LEU A 56 -1.57 -28.61 -22.92
N THR A 57 -1.42 -27.39 -23.47
CA THR A 57 -2.11 -27.00 -24.71
C THR A 57 -1.70 -27.86 -25.90
N ARG A 58 -0.43 -28.22 -26.04
CA ARG A 58 0.06 -29.02 -27.17
C ARG A 58 -0.14 -30.52 -27.02
N GLY A 59 0.02 -31.04 -25.81
CA GLY A 59 0.09 -32.48 -25.60
C GLY A 59 -1.10 -33.10 -24.89
N TYR A 60 -1.87 -32.34 -24.10
CA TYR A 60 -2.90 -32.88 -23.23
C TYR A 60 -4.28 -32.23 -23.39
N MET A 61 -4.43 -31.25 -24.30
CA MET A 61 -5.71 -30.53 -24.51
C MET A 61 -6.84 -31.49 -24.92
N GLN A 62 -6.55 -32.46 -25.80
CA GLN A 62 -7.54 -33.45 -26.22
C GLN A 62 -8.03 -34.28 -25.03
N LEU A 63 -7.11 -34.79 -24.22
CA LEU A 63 -7.43 -35.57 -23.04
C LEU A 63 -8.28 -34.78 -22.02
N LEU A 64 -7.94 -33.51 -21.80
CA LEU A 64 -8.70 -32.65 -20.91
C LEU A 64 -10.09 -32.35 -21.47
N ASN A 65 -10.23 -32.08 -22.79
CA ASN A 65 -11.52 -31.88 -23.44
C ASN A 65 -12.41 -33.14 -23.31
N ASP A 66 -11.85 -34.33 -23.55
CA ASP A 66 -12.57 -35.59 -23.41
C ASP A 66 -13.01 -35.83 -21.95
N ALA A 67 -12.14 -35.50 -20.98
CA ALA A 67 -12.45 -35.57 -19.55
C ALA A 67 -13.55 -34.59 -19.12
N PHE A 68 -13.50 -33.34 -19.58
CA PHE A 68 -14.54 -32.36 -19.37
C PHE A 68 -15.86 -32.73 -20.00
N ALA A 69 -15.81 -33.25 -21.25
CA ALA A 69 -17.01 -33.71 -21.96
C ALA A 69 -17.68 -34.88 -21.24
N SER A 70 -16.91 -35.77 -20.60
CA SER A 70 -17.45 -36.89 -19.80
C SER A 70 -18.24 -36.46 -18.58
N VAL A 71 -17.92 -35.27 -17.99
CA VAL A 71 -18.53 -34.76 -16.77
C VAL A 71 -19.63 -33.72 -17.06
N PHE A 72 -19.36 -32.80 -17.99
CA PHE A 72 -20.23 -31.65 -18.27
C PHE A 72 -20.93 -31.67 -19.62
N GLY A 73 -20.63 -32.66 -20.49
CA GLY A 73 -21.07 -32.66 -21.88
C GLY A 73 -20.17 -31.79 -22.77
N GLU A 74 -20.50 -31.76 -24.06
CA GLU A 74 -19.78 -30.95 -25.04
C GLU A 74 -20.09 -29.44 -24.87
N GLY A 75 -19.09 -28.59 -25.11
CA GLY A 75 -19.29 -27.13 -25.19
C GLY A 75 -18.54 -26.29 -24.15
N ILE A 76 -17.74 -26.91 -23.29
CA ILE A 76 -16.90 -26.15 -22.34
C ILE A 76 -15.52 -25.94 -22.95
N GLN A 77 -15.14 -24.67 -23.09
CA GLN A 77 -13.81 -24.25 -23.52
C GLN A 77 -12.86 -24.17 -22.33
N ILE A 78 -11.75 -24.90 -22.36
CA ILE A 78 -10.73 -24.88 -21.34
C ILE A 78 -9.76 -23.72 -21.61
N CYS A 79 -9.59 -22.84 -20.60
CA CYS A 79 -8.66 -21.72 -20.62
C CYS A 79 -7.63 -21.88 -19.50
N PHE A 80 -6.34 -21.87 -19.85
CA PHE A 80 -5.27 -21.87 -18.85
C PHE A 80 -4.83 -20.46 -18.50
N THR A 81 -4.57 -20.21 -17.22
CA THR A 81 -4.01 -18.96 -16.70
C THR A 81 -2.79 -19.27 -15.80
N VAL A 82 -1.89 -18.31 -15.66
CA VAL A 82 -0.74 -18.39 -14.77
C VAL A 82 -0.89 -17.39 -13.61
N PRO A 83 -0.24 -17.62 -12.45
CA PRO A 83 -0.38 -16.73 -11.30
C PRO A 83 -0.09 -15.25 -11.59
N GLU A 84 0.91 -14.97 -12.45
CA GLU A 84 1.27 -13.60 -12.86
C GLU A 84 0.14 -12.90 -13.64
N GLU A 85 -0.60 -13.62 -14.49
CA GLU A 85 -1.73 -13.05 -15.23
C GLU A 85 -2.93 -12.75 -14.34
N ILE A 86 -3.10 -13.50 -13.26
CA ILE A 86 -4.14 -13.23 -12.28
C ILE A 86 -3.78 -11.97 -11.48
N VAL A 87 -2.53 -11.85 -11.01
CA VAL A 87 -2.03 -10.68 -10.28
C VAL A 87 -2.08 -9.43 -11.17
N SER A 88 -1.69 -9.53 -12.46
CA SER A 88 -1.77 -8.39 -13.37
C SER A 88 -3.23 -8.01 -13.68
N LYS A 89 -4.14 -8.96 -13.85
CA LYS A 89 -5.58 -8.67 -13.99
C LYS A 89 -6.20 -8.09 -12.72
N GLU A 90 -5.80 -8.55 -11.54
CA GLU A 90 -6.20 -7.93 -10.28
C GLU A 90 -5.67 -6.49 -10.16
N GLN A 91 -4.45 -6.23 -10.63
CA GLN A 91 -3.87 -4.89 -10.71
C GLN A 91 -4.60 -4.05 -11.77
N GLU A 92 -4.83 -4.55 -12.96
CA GLU A 92 -5.60 -3.86 -14.03
C GLU A 92 -7.03 -3.53 -13.60
N ILE A 93 -7.72 -4.43 -12.87
CA ILE A 93 -9.04 -4.15 -12.31
C ILE A 93 -8.93 -3.14 -11.17
N ASN A 94 -7.94 -3.27 -10.30
CA ASN A 94 -7.69 -2.27 -9.26
C ASN A 94 -7.31 -0.91 -9.87
N ASP A 95 -6.56 -0.87 -10.96
CA ASP A 95 -6.16 0.34 -11.67
C ASP A 95 -7.30 0.90 -12.55
N SER A 96 -8.16 0.07 -13.12
CA SER A 96 -9.37 0.51 -13.86
C SER A 96 -10.49 1.00 -12.94
N ILE A 97 -10.49 0.59 -11.67
CA ILE A 97 -11.32 1.12 -10.58
C ILE A 97 -10.63 2.36 -9.95
N THR A 98 -9.53 2.88 -10.56
CA THR A 98 -8.91 4.12 -10.13
C THR A 98 -9.81 5.33 -10.37
N ASP A 99 -9.64 6.29 -9.58
CA ASP A 99 -10.12 7.68 -9.47
C ASP A 99 -11.14 8.25 -10.50
N ALA A 100 -11.25 7.67 -11.72
CA ALA A 100 -12.22 8.07 -12.72
C ALA A 100 -13.68 7.77 -12.33
N ASP A 101 -13.90 6.72 -11.52
CA ASP A 101 -15.23 6.33 -11.05
C ASP A 101 -15.57 6.90 -9.66
N TYR A 102 -14.59 7.50 -8.97
CA TYR A 102 -14.76 8.14 -7.68
C TYR A 102 -14.54 9.64 -7.80
N GLU A 103 -15.61 10.35 -8.06
CA GLU A 103 -15.58 11.81 -8.08
C GLU A 103 -15.39 12.32 -6.64
N PHE A 104 -14.20 12.85 -6.31
CA PHE A 104 -13.92 13.46 -5.01
C PHE A 104 -14.69 14.78 -4.86
N THR A 105 -15.93 14.66 -4.45
CA THR A 105 -16.84 15.79 -4.22
C THR A 105 -17.26 15.83 -2.76
N PHE A 106 -17.87 16.96 -2.34
CA PHE A 106 -18.48 17.03 -1.01
C PHE A 106 -19.68 16.05 -0.87
N ASP A 107 -20.41 15.77 -1.95
CA ASP A 107 -21.55 14.85 -1.94
C ASP A 107 -21.12 13.39 -1.81
N SER A 108 -19.95 13.04 -2.30
CA SER A 108 -19.39 11.69 -2.15
C SER A 108 -18.66 11.48 -0.83
N PHE A 109 -18.37 12.56 -0.09
CA PHE A 109 -17.70 12.50 1.21
C PHE A 109 -18.70 12.15 2.32
N ILE A 110 -18.49 11.03 3.00
CA ILE A 110 -19.36 10.62 4.10
C ILE A 110 -19.06 11.42 5.36
N VAL A 111 -20.01 12.24 5.78
CA VAL A 111 -19.89 13.09 6.96
C VAL A 111 -20.34 12.34 8.21
N GLY A 112 -19.50 12.30 9.23
CA GLY A 112 -19.77 11.76 10.55
C GLY A 112 -19.29 12.69 11.66
N SER A 113 -19.47 12.29 12.91
CA SER A 113 -19.06 13.07 14.08
C SER A 113 -17.56 13.42 14.07
N SER A 114 -16.73 12.53 13.51
CA SER A 114 -15.28 12.61 13.49
C SER A 114 -14.67 13.56 12.44
N ASN A 115 -15.46 14.00 11.45
CA ASN A 115 -14.98 14.82 10.33
C ASN A 115 -15.89 16.01 9.98
N LYS A 116 -17.03 16.16 10.66
CA LYS A 116 -18.03 17.19 10.39
C LYS A 116 -17.45 18.60 10.39
N PHE A 117 -16.55 18.90 11.32
CA PHE A 117 -15.95 20.22 11.42
C PHE A 117 -15.02 20.50 10.24
N ALA A 118 -14.14 19.56 9.88
CA ALA A 118 -13.24 19.67 8.73
C ALA A 118 -14.02 19.77 7.42
N HIS A 119 -15.09 19.00 7.26
CA HIS A 119 -15.99 19.07 6.10
C HIS A 119 -16.65 20.45 5.99
N ALA A 120 -17.25 20.98 7.07
CA ALA A 120 -17.91 22.28 7.07
C ALA A 120 -16.92 23.43 6.78
N ALA A 121 -15.71 23.38 7.36
CA ALA A 121 -14.65 24.33 7.09
C ALA A 121 -14.20 24.29 5.62
N SER A 122 -14.05 23.09 5.06
CA SER A 122 -13.69 22.89 3.65
C SER A 122 -14.75 23.43 2.69
N LEU A 123 -16.02 23.19 2.98
CA LEU A 123 -17.14 23.71 2.19
C LEU A 123 -17.21 25.24 2.25
N ALA A 124 -17.01 25.83 3.44
CA ALA A 124 -16.96 27.28 3.60
C ALA A 124 -15.82 27.93 2.79
N VAL A 125 -14.64 27.30 2.77
CA VAL A 125 -13.50 27.74 1.95
C VAL A 125 -13.80 27.60 0.45
N ALA A 126 -14.40 26.49 0.05
CA ALA A 126 -14.75 26.25 -1.35
C ALA A 126 -15.77 27.27 -1.89
N THR A 127 -16.75 27.64 -1.05
CA THR A 127 -17.79 28.63 -1.39
C THR A 127 -17.25 30.07 -1.45
N ASN A 128 -16.28 30.42 -0.58
CA ASN A 128 -15.75 31.78 -0.47
C ASN A 128 -14.21 31.78 -0.33
N PRO A 129 -13.47 31.39 -1.38
CA PRO A 129 -12.02 31.28 -1.32
C PRO A 129 -11.35 32.64 -1.07
N GLY A 130 -10.32 32.65 -0.21
CA GLY A 130 -9.57 33.84 0.19
C GLY A 130 -10.29 34.76 1.21
N ARG A 131 -11.54 34.48 1.56
CA ARG A 131 -12.33 35.27 2.52
C ARG A 131 -12.70 34.49 3.78
N ALA A 132 -13.07 33.19 3.63
CA ALA A 132 -13.25 32.32 4.78
C ALA A 132 -11.88 31.73 5.16
N TYR A 133 -11.65 31.35 6.34
CA TYR A 133 -10.52 30.59 6.90
C TYR A 133 -9.27 30.46 6.00
N ASN A 134 -8.36 31.43 6.07
CA ASN A 134 -7.12 31.43 5.29
C ASN A 134 -5.89 31.58 6.21
N PRO A 135 -4.96 30.61 6.30
CA PRO A 135 -5.06 29.27 5.70
C PRO A 135 -6.10 28.37 6.38
N LEU A 136 -6.58 27.35 5.66
CA LEU A 136 -7.24 26.21 6.27
C LEU A 136 -6.22 25.09 6.42
N PHE A 137 -6.00 24.60 7.65
CA PHE A 137 -5.09 23.52 7.95
C PHE A 137 -5.89 22.29 8.43
N ILE A 138 -5.90 21.21 7.63
CA ILE A 138 -6.62 19.98 7.93
C ILE A 138 -5.61 18.92 8.37
N TYR A 139 -5.77 18.35 9.55
CA TYR A 139 -4.86 17.31 10.01
C TYR A 139 -5.58 16.06 10.53
N GLY A 140 -4.84 14.96 10.59
CA GLY A 140 -5.32 13.67 11.07
C GLY A 140 -4.51 12.53 10.47
N ASN A 141 -4.61 11.34 11.05
CA ASN A 141 -3.84 10.18 10.62
C ASN A 141 -3.98 9.88 9.12
N SER A 142 -3.05 9.11 8.57
CA SER A 142 -3.12 8.69 7.17
C SER A 142 -4.41 7.91 6.89
N GLY A 143 -4.99 8.14 5.68
CA GLY A 143 -6.16 7.39 5.22
C GLY A 143 -7.50 7.82 5.82
N LEU A 144 -7.64 9.04 6.37
CA LEU A 144 -8.89 9.57 6.94
C LEU A 144 -9.68 10.48 5.98
N GLY A 145 -9.26 10.61 4.72
CA GLY A 145 -10.00 11.41 3.72
C GLY A 145 -9.55 12.86 3.57
N LYS A 146 -8.37 13.26 4.09
CA LYS A 146 -7.83 14.63 3.93
C LYS A 146 -7.65 15.02 2.47
N THR A 147 -7.04 14.15 1.68
CA THR A 147 -6.88 14.33 0.22
C THR A 147 -8.23 14.45 -0.48
N HIS A 148 -9.24 13.68 -0.07
CA HIS A 148 -10.61 13.81 -0.59
C HIS A 148 -11.15 15.23 -0.37
N LEU A 149 -10.99 15.80 0.82
CA LEU A 149 -11.42 17.18 1.10
C LEU A 149 -10.69 18.22 0.23
N LEU A 150 -9.38 18.02 -0.05
CA LEU A 150 -8.65 18.90 -0.95
C LEU A 150 -9.23 18.87 -2.37
N TYR A 151 -9.48 17.68 -2.91
CA TYR A 151 -10.10 17.55 -4.24
C TYR A 151 -11.54 18.04 -4.26
N ALA A 152 -12.33 17.81 -3.19
CA ALA A 152 -13.68 18.35 -3.07
C ALA A 152 -13.68 19.89 -3.10
N ILE A 153 -12.75 20.54 -2.38
CA ILE A 153 -12.56 22.00 -2.43
C ILE A 153 -12.23 22.44 -3.87
N ARG A 154 -11.28 21.76 -4.53
CA ARG A 154 -10.89 22.08 -5.91
C ARG A 154 -12.08 21.98 -6.86
N ASN A 155 -12.79 20.87 -6.81
CA ASN A 155 -13.89 20.59 -7.73
C ASN A 155 -15.05 21.58 -7.52
N GLU A 156 -15.38 21.91 -6.28
CA GLU A 156 -16.42 22.87 -5.95
C GLU A 156 -16.06 24.31 -6.42
N ILE A 157 -14.80 24.73 -6.22
CA ILE A 157 -14.33 26.04 -6.70
C ILE A 157 -14.40 26.11 -8.23
N LEU A 158 -13.94 25.08 -8.94
CA LEU A 158 -13.97 25.03 -10.40
C LEU A 158 -15.39 24.94 -10.96
N ALA A 159 -16.32 24.29 -10.25
CA ALA A 159 -17.73 24.28 -10.62
C ALA A 159 -18.36 25.68 -10.52
N ASN A 160 -17.96 26.45 -9.51
CA ASN A 160 -18.46 27.80 -9.30
C ASN A 160 -17.74 28.86 -10.16
N ASP A 161 -16.44 28.71 -10.41
CA ASP A 161 -15.63 29.59 -11.26
C ASP A 161 -14.55 28.82 -12.02
N PRO A 162 -14.85 28.37 -13.26
CA PRO A 162 -13.92 27.58 -14.08
C PRO A 162 -12.61 28.30 -14.45
N ASN A 163 -12.53 29.62 -14.29
CA ASN A 163 -11.33 30.41 -14.64
C ASN A 163 -10.32 30.50 -13.48
N LYS A 164 -10.65 29.98 -12.31
CA LYS A 164 -9.76 30.03 -11.16
C LYS A 164 -8.51 29.17 -11.39
N VAL A 165 -7.35 29.75 -11.14
CA VAL A 165 -6.06 29.07 -11.21
C VAL A 165 -5.82 28.36 -9.88
N ILE A 166 -6.02 27.04 -9.89
CA ILE A 166 -5.83 26.19 -8.70
C ILE A 166 -4.58 25.33 -8.89
N VAL A 167 -3.66 25.43 -7.95
CA VAL A 167 -2.47 24.55 -7.91
C VAL A 167 -2.64 23.56 -6.77
N TYR A 168 -2.61 22.26 -7.12
CA TYR A 168 -2.50 21.14 -6.17
C TYR A 168 -1.09 20.58 -6.23
N VAL A 169 -0.48 20.33 -5.07
CA VAL A 169 0.86 19.75 -4.98
C VAL A 169 1.00 18.98 -3.66
N LYS A 170 1.77 17.89 -3.65
CA LYS A 170 2.20 17.25 -2.41
C LYS A 170 3.46 17.93 -1.87
N GLY A 171 3.67 17.88 -0.56
CA GLY A 171 4.83 18.50 0.10
C GLY A 171 6.18 17.99 -0.39
N ASP A 172 6.28 16.70 -0.73
CA ASP A 172 7.48 16.10 -1.33
C ASP A 172 7.65 16.52 -2.80
N ASP A 173 6.57 16.57 -3.59
CA ASP A 173 6.61 17.03 -4.98
C ASP A 173 7.02 18.48 -5.08
N PHE A 174 6.51 19.36 -4.19
CA PHE A 174 6.94 20.77 -4.10
C PHE A 174 8.45 20.88 -3.89
N THR A 175 9.02 20.00 -3.01
CA THR A 175 10.45 19.95 -2.78
C THR A 175 11.22 19.49 -4.01
N ASN A 176 10.75 18.43 -4.67
CA ASN A 176 11.41 17.87 -5.85
C ASN A 176 11.37 18.86 -7.03
N GLU A 177 10.24 19.51 -7.26
CA GLU A 177 10.11 20.56 -8.29
C GLU A 177 11.03 21.77 -8.00
N LEU A 178 11.18 22.17 -6.73
CA LEU A 178 12.11 23.24 -6.36
C LEU A 178 13.57 22.86 -6.64
N ILE A 179 13.98 21.64 -6.26
CA ILE A 179 15.33 21.15 -6.52
C ILE A 179 15.62 21.12 -8.02
N GLU A 180 14.68 20.64 -8.81
CA GLU A 180 14.79 20.61 -10.27
C GLU A 180 14.88 22.02 -10.87
N ALA A 181 14.04 22.95 -10.41
CA ALA A 181 14.04 24.35 -10.84
C ALA A 181 15.37 25.06 -10.52
N ILE A 182 16.00 24.75 -9.37
CA ILE A 182 17.32 25.27 -9.03
C ILE A 182 18.38 24.68 -9.98
N ARG A 183 18.33 23.36 -10.23
CA ARG A 183 19.29 22.68 -11.11
C ARG A 183 19.21 23.19 -12.56
N MET A 184 18.01 23.48 -13.03
CA MET A 184 17.74 23.95 -14.40
C MET A 184 17.77 25.46 -14.55
N ASN A 185 18.01 26.23 -13.47
CA ASN A 185 17.90 27.70 -13.44
C ASN A 185 16.52 28.25 -13.85
N THR A 186 15.44 27.50 -13.58
CA THR A 186 14.04 27.87 -13.89
C THR A 186 13.24 28.27 -12.64
N THR A 187 13.91 28.75 -11.60
CA THR A 187 13.25 29.16 -10.34
C THR A 187 12.21 30.26 -10.52
N SER A 188 12.32 31.09 -11.58
CA SER A 188 11.34 32.12 -11.89
C SER A 188 10.02 31.51 -12.36
N GLU A 189 10.05 30.44 -13.14
CA GLU A 189 8.87 29.70 -13.63
C GLU A 189 8.18 28.97 -12.46
N PHE A 190 8.97 28.31 -11.61
CA PHE A 190 8.50 27.71 -10.38
C PHE A 190 7.73 28.71 -9.51
N ARG A 191 8.34 29.89 -9.26
CA ARG A 191 7.69 30.96 -8.49
C ARG A 191 6.43 31.48 -9.17
N GLN A 192 6.41 31.62 -10.49
CA GLN A 192 5.21 32.00 -11.20
C GLN A 192 4.07 30.98 -11.04
N LYS A 193 4.36 29.70 -11.17
CA LYS A 193 3.38 28.61 -10.99
C LYS A 193 2.68 28.72 -9.65
N TYR A 194 3.45 28.84 -8.57
CA TYR A 194 2.90 28.77 -7.21
C TYR A 194 2.38 30.12 -6.71
N ARG A 195 3.07 31.24 -6.99
CA ARG A 195 2.74 32.56 -6.43
C ARG A 195 1.66 33.31 -7.18
N LYS A 196 1.28 32.87 -8.39
CA LYS A 196 0.20 33.50 -9.20
C LYS A 196 -1.10 32.68 -9.16
N SER A 197 -1.17 31.62 -8.41
CA SER A 197 -2.40 30.86 -8.27
C SER A 197 -3.43 31.61 -7.41
N ASP A 198 -4.71 31.43 -7.73
CA ASP A 198 -5.81 31.90 -6.88
C ASP A 198 -5.99 31.02 -5.64
N VAL A 199 -5.68 29.73 -5.78
CA VAL A 199 -5.83 28.72 -4.72
C VAL A 199 -4.62 27.81 -4.73
N LEU A 200 -4.00 27.62 -3.56
CA LEU A 200 -2.91 26.67 -3.35
C LEU A 200 -3.38 25.58 -2.39
N LEU A 201 -3.43 24.36 -2.89
CA LEU A 201 -3.76 23.14 -2.14
C LEU A 201 -2.50 22.31 -1.96
N VAL A 202 -2.07 22.12 -0.73
CA VAL A 202 -0.86 21.35 -0.44
C VAL A 202 -1.22 20.14 0.40
N ASP A 203 -0.98 18.95 -0.15
CA ASP A 203 -1.21 17.70 0.56
C ASP A 203 0.08 17.26 1.27
N ASP A 204 -0.07 16.73 2.47
CA ASP A 204 1.02 16.18 3.28
C ASP A 204 2.19 17.16 3.48
N ILE A 205 1.89 18.39 3.95
CA ILE A 205 2.86 19.48 4.15
C ILE A 205 4.00 19.12 5.11
N GLN A 206 3.83 18.10 5.99
CA GLN A 206 4.88 17.66 6.89
C GLN A 206 6.17 17.22 6.16
N PHE A 207 6.10 16.86 4.89
CA PHE A 207 7.26 16.45 4.10
C PHE A 207 8.23 17.59 3.71
N ILE A 208 7.86 18.85 3.90
CA ILE A 208 8.83 19.96 3.79
C ILE A 208 9.68 20.13 5.06
N GLY A 209 9.28 19.49 6.17
CA GLY A 209 9.99 19.59 7.44
C GLY A 209 11.44 19.11 7.34
N GLY A 210 12.36 19.85 7.96
CA GLY A 210 13.80 19.55 7.94
C GLY A 210 14.52 19.89 6.64
N LYS A 211 13.87 20.59 5.70
CA LYS A 211 14.43 21.02 4.41
C LYS A 211 14.47 22.56 4.35
N ASP A 212 15.48 23.18 4.92
CA ASP A 212 15.55 24.63 5.17
C ASP A 212 15.26 25.48 3.91
N SER A 213 15.93 25.16 2.77
CA SER A 213 15.70 25.89 1.51
C SER A 213 14.27 25.75 0.98
N THR A 214 13.65 24.59 1.18
CA THR A 214 12.25 24.35 0.78
C THR A 214 11.30 25.13 1.69
N GLN A 215 11.55 25.14 2.99
CA GLN A 215 10.75 25.90 3.95
C GLN A 215 10.84 27.42 3.70
N GLU A 216 12.03 27.91 3.35
CA GLU A 216 12.23 29.33 2.99
C GLU A 216 11.42 29.70 1.73
N GLU A 217 11.52 28.93 0.64
CA GLU A 217 10.76 29.19 -0.59
C GLU A 217 9.25 29.07 -0.37
N PHE A 218 8.83 28.07 0.44
CA PHE A 218 7.43 27.90 0.81
C PHE A 218 6.90 29.09 1.64
N PHE A 219 7.70 29.61 2.58
CA PHE A 219 7.35 30.79 3.38
C PHE A 219 7.11 32.03 2.50
N HIS A 220 7.98 32.24 1.52
CA HIS A 220 7.79 33.36 0.57
C HIS A 220 6.56 33.16 -0.34
N THR A 221 6.34 31.93 -0.78
CA THR A 221 5.14 31.58 -1.59
C THR A 221 3.87 31.80 -0.78
N PHE A 222 3.83 31.33 0.47
CA PHE A 222 2.72 31.53 1.38
C PHE A 222 2.40 33.00 1.57
N ASN A 223 3.40 33.85 1.91
CA ASN A 223 3.18 35.27 2.15
C ASN A 223 2.67 35.98 0.90
N THR A 224 3.24 35.69 -0.28
CA THR A 224 2.81 36.30 -1.53
C THR A 224 1.34 35.98 -1.82
N LEU A 225 0.93 34.74 -1.66
CA LEU A 225 -0.47 34.32 -1.86
C LEU A 225 -1.41 34.92 -0.81
N TYR A 226 -1.00 34.92 0.44
CA TYR A 226 -1.80 35.43 1.55
C TYR A 226 -2.08 36.95 1.37
N GLU A 227 -1.06 37.73 1.00
CA GLU A 227 -1.16 39.16 0.71
C GLU A 227 -2.04 39.45 -0.53
N ALA A 228 -1.96 38.59 -1.54
CA ALA A 228 -2.81 38.63 -2.72
C ALA A 228 -4.26 38.16 -2.47
N LYS A 229 -4.59 37.75 -1.25
CA LYS A 229 -5.87 37.14 -0.87
C LYS A 229 -6.16 35.81 -1.60
N GLY A 230 -5.15 35.13 -2.10
CA GLY A 230 -5.24 33.75 -2.57
C GLY A 230 -5.56 32.77 -1.42
N GLN A 231 -6.37 31.78 -1.69
CA GLN A 231 -6.71 30.77 -0.68
C GLN A 231 -5.58 29.76 -0.54
N ILE A 232 -5.22 29.42 0.71
CA ILE A 232 -4.25 28.39 1.02
C ILE A 232 -4.95 27.31 1.85
N VAL A 233 -4.83 26.04 1.41
CA VAL A 233 -5.32 24.87 2.16
C VAL A 233 -4.18 23.88 2.29
N LEU A 234 -3.93 23.45 3.50
CA LEU A 234 -2.83 22.53 3.84
C LEU A 234 -3.38 21.29 4.50
N THR A 235 -2.84 20.11 4.19
CA THR A 235 -3.10 18.90 4.96
C THR A 235 -1.84 18.38 5.62
N SER A 236 -1.99 17.64 6.71
CA SER A 236 -0.89 16.99 7.42
C SER A 236 -1.36 15.75 8.16
N ASP A 237 -0.44 14.86 8.50
CA ASP A 237 -0.72 13.72 9.38
C ASP A 237 -0.83 14.12 10.86
N ARG A 238 -0.36 15.33 11.23
CA ARG A 238 -0.32 15.87 12.60
C ARG A 238 -0.49 17.40 12.63
N PRO A 239 -0.86 18.00 13.78
CA PRO A 239 -1.01 19.45 13.89
C PRO A 239 0.35 20.16 13.74
N PRO A 240 0.37 21.47 13.36
CA PRO A 240 1.62 22.21 13.14
C PRO A 240 2.61 22.15 14.28
N LYS A 241 2.13 22.15 15.52
CA LYS A 241 2.96 22.06 16.74
C LYS A 241 3.77 20.76 16.87
N GLU A 242 3.27 19.68 16.26
CA GLU A 242 3.89 18.37 16.34
C GLU A 242 4.86 18.08 15.18
N ILE A 243 4.92 18.97 14.19
CA ILE A 243 5.91 18.89 13.12
C ILE A 243 7.23 19.44 13.64
N LYS A 244 8.05 18.59 14.28
CA LYS A 244 9.26 18.99 15.03
C LYS A 244 10.29 19.75 14.21
N THR A 245 10.38 19.45 12.90
CA THR A 245 11.35 20.02 11.97
C THR A 245 10.81 21.20 11.17
N LEU A 246 9.65 21.75 11.56
CA LEU A 246 9.05 22.93 10.95
C LEU A 246 9.57 24.19 11.63
N GLU A 247 10.00 25.16 10.82
CA GLU A 247 10.43 26.48 11.32
C GLU A 247 9.29 27.24 12.03
N ASP A 248 9.60 27.95 13.09
CA ASP A 248 8.61 28.66 13.91
C ASP A 248 7.81 29.71 13.11
N ARG A 249 8.45 30.36 12.12
CA ARG A 249 7.76 31.32 11.22
C ARG A 249 6.68 30.65 10.38
N LEU A 250 6.92 29.44 9.82
CA LEU A 250 5.92 28.68 9.09
C LEU A 250 4.84 28.13 10.02
N ARG A 251 5.24 27.61 11.18
CA ARG A 251 4.28 27.13 12.19
C ARG A 251 3.30 28.22 12.57
N SER A 252 3.78 29.44 12.86
CA SER A 252 2.94 30.59 13.17
C SER A 252 1.97 30.93 12.01
N ARG A 253 2.42 30.82 10.76
CA ARG A 253 1.56 31.04 9.59
C ARG A 253 0.48 29.98 9.46
N PHE A 254 0.81 28.71 9.66
CA PHE A 254 -0.16 27.61 9.60
C PHE A 254 -1.21 27.71 10.72
N GLU A 255 -0.82 28.21 11.89
CA GLU A 255 -1.70 28.43 13.03
C GLU A 255 -2.50 29.73 12.98
N SER A 256 -2.17 30.65 12.07
CA SER A 256 -2.88 31.94 11.97
C SER A 256 -4.30 31.83 11.39
N GLY A 257 -4.62 30.72 10.72
CA GLY A 257 -5.92 30.44 10.14
C GLY A 257 -6.78 29.48 10.98
N LEU A 258 -7.56 28.65 10.31
CA LEU A 258 -8.38 27.63 10.94
C LEU A 258 -7.68 26.27 10.89
N ILE A 259 -7.56 25.64 12.04
CA ILE A 259 -7.06 24.27 12.16
C ILE A 259 -8.25 23.35 12.40
N ALA A 260 -8.41 22.34 11.53
CA ALA A 260 -9.48 21.36 11.58
C ALA A 260 -8.90 19.95 11.66
N ASP A 261 -9.34 19.18 12.65
CA ASP A 261 -8.95 17.79 12.83
C ASP A 261 -9.90 16.84 12.12
N VAL A 262 -9.36 15.72 11.67
CA VAL A 262 -10.11 14.57 11.14
C VAL A 262 -9.73 13.36 11.97
N GLN A 263 -10.70 12.84 12.72
CA GLN A 263 -10.52 11.68 13.58
C GLN A 263 -10.98 10.39 12.90
N PRO A 264 -10.57 9.20 13.39
CA PRO A 264 -11.10 7.93 12.89
C PRO A 264 -12.63 7.90 12.94
N PRO A 265 -13.29 7.37 11.90
CA PRO A 265 -14.76 7.33 11.82
C PRO A 265 -15.36 6.41 12.87
N ASP A 266 -16.52 6.78 13.40
CA ASP A 266 -17.36 5.91 14.22
C ASP A 266 -17.93 4.72 13.43
N PHE A 267 -18.59 3.80 14.11
CA PHE A 267 -19.06 2.56 13.49
C PHE A 267 -20.08 2.81 12.37
N GLU A 268 -21.02 3.70 12.59
CA GLU A 268 -22.07 4.08 11.63
C GLU A 268 -21.47 4.75 10.40
N THR A 269 -20.51 5.63 10.59
CA THR A 269 -19.78 6.28 9.49
C THR A 269 -19.00 5.26 8.66
N ARG A 270 -18.35 4.27 9.30
CA ARG A 270 -17.64 3.20 8.56
C ARG A 270 -18.61 2.36 7.71
N ILE A 271 -19.78 1.99 8.26
CA ILE A 271 -20.82 1.29 7.49
C ILE A 271 -21.23 2.12 6.27
N ALA A 272 -21.50 3.40 6.46
CA ALA A 272 -21.90 4.30 5.39
C ALA A 272 -20.82 4.41 4.30
N ILE A 273 -19.53 4.49 4.68
CA ILE A 273 -18.41 4.52 3.74
C ILE A 273 -18.35 3.22 2.93
N ILE A 274 -18.47 2.05 3.57
CA ILE A 274 -18.45 0.75 2.89
C ILE A 274 -19.61 0.64 1.90
N LYS A 275 -20.84 0.97 2.33
CA LYS A 275 -22.03 0.94 1.49
C LYS A 275 -21.91 1.89 0.31
N ARG A 276 -21.46 3.14 0.55
CA ARG A 276 -21.25 4.12 -0.52
C ARG A 276 -20.24 3.65 -1.54
N LYS A 277 -19.13 3.06 -1.09
CA LYS A 277 -18.10 2.51 -2.00
C LYS A 277 -18.63 1.30 -2.77
N ALA A 278 -19.44 0.45 -2.15
CA ALA A 278 -20.07 -0.68 -2.83
C ALA A 278 -21.06 -0.22 -3.91
N GLU A 279 -21.89 0.81 -3.63
CA GLU A 279 -22.79 1.43 -4.61
C GLU A 279 -22.02 1.97 -5.83
N LEU A 280 -20.96 2.75 -5.60
CA LEU A 280 -20.11 3.31 -6.67
C LEU A 280 -19.47 2.22 -7.52
N LEU A 281 -19.20 1.06 -6.93
CA LEU A 281 -18.65 -0.10 -7.61
C LEU A 281 -19.75 -1.04 -8.17
N GLU A 282 -21.02 -0.64 -8.15
CA GLU A 282 -22.15 -1.47 -8.60
C GLU A 282 -22.11 -2.89 -8.00
N MET A 283 -21.87 -2.96 -6.69
CA MET A 283 -21.71 -4.22 -5.97
C MET A 283 -22.64 -4.26 -4.76
N ASP A 284 -23.36 -5.37 -4.62
CA ASP A 284 -24.17 -5.63 -3.42
C ASP A 284 -23.34 -6.43 -2.40
N ILE A 285 -23.24 -5.88 -1.18
CA ILE A 285 -22.56 -6.53 -0.05
C ILE A 285 -23.60 -6.80 1.02
N PRO A 286 -23.75 -8.06 1.49
CA PRO A 286 -24.66 -8.39 2.59
C PRO A 286 -24.35 -7.57 3.85
N ASP A 287 -25.41 -7.15 4.57
CA ASP A 287 -25.28 -6.29 5.76
C ASP A 287 -24.37 -6.89 6.86
N ASP A 288 -24.43 -8.19 7.07
CA ASP A 288 -23.58 -8.91 8.02
C ASP A 288 -22.09 -8.83 7.65
N VAL A 289 -21.78 -8.82 6.35
CA VAL A 289 -20.40 -8.64 5.84
C VAL A 289 -19.95 -7.19 6.02
N VAL A 290 -20.81 -6.22 5.73
CA VAL A 290 -20.54 -4.79 5.95
C VAL A 290 -20.23 -4.53 7.42
N GLU A 291 -21.06 -5.02 8.35
CA GLU A 291 -20.84 -4.89 9.79
C GLU A 291 -19.54 -5.57 10.24
N TYR A 292 -19.25 -6.74 9.70
CA TYR A 292 -18.01 -7.45 9.99
C TYR A 292 -16.76 -6.63 9.58
N ILE A 293 -16.77 -6.08 8.36
CA ILE A 293 -15.65 -5.23 7.86
C ILE A 293 -15.52 -3.99 8.74
N ALA A 294 -16.62 -3.29 9.02
CA ALA A 294 -16.65 -2.09 9.84
C ALA A 294 -16.16 -2.34 11.29
N THR A 295 -16.40 -3.52 11.84
CA THR A 295 -15.93 -3.92 13.17
C THR A 295 -14.43 -4.17 13.20
N ARG A 296 -13.88 -4.77 12.13
CA ARG A 296 -12.47 -5.17 12.05
C ARG A 296 -11.53 -4.03 11.69
N LEU A 297 -11.93 -3.15 10.77
CA LEU A 297 -11.12 -2.03 10.29
C LEU A 297 -11.65 -0.72 10.88
N LYS A 298 -10.94 -0.19 11.89
CA LYS A 298 -11.43 0.94 12.70
C LYS A 298 -10.81 2.29 12.39
N THR A 299 -9.58 2.32 11.88
CA THR A 299 -8.75 3.52 11.91
C THR A 299 -8.35 4.06 10.54
N ASN A 300 -8.55 3.31 9.46
CA ASN A 300 -8.06 3.68 8.13
C ASN A 300 -9.13 3.45 7.06
N ILE A 301 -9.63 4.54 6.47
CA ILE A 301 -10.65 4.50 5.42
C ILE A 301 -10.11 3.86 4.14
N ARG A 302 -8.82 4.07 3.79
CA ARG A 302 -8.21 3.41 2.63
C ARG A 302 -8.26 1.89 2.74
N GLN A 303 -8.13 1.33 3.96
CA GLN A 303 -8.27 -0.12 4.16
C GLN A 303 -9.71 -0.58 3.94
N LEU A 304 -10.72 0.19 4.40
CA LEU A 304 -12.14 -0.11 4.13
C LEU A 304 -12.42 -0.14 2.62
N GLU A 305 -11.99 0.89 1.90
CA GLU A 305 -12.12 0.96 0.43
C GLU A 305 -11.35 -0.15 -0.27
N GLY A 306 -10.15 -0.45 0.19
CA GLY A 306 -9.31 -1.54 -0.33
C GLY A 306 -9.97 -2.91 -0.20
N VAL A 307 -10.63 -3.19 0.94
CA VAL A 307 -11.39 -4.43 1.11
C VAL A 307 -12.55 -4.50 0.12
N VAL A 308 -13.31 -3.42 -0.03
CA VAL A 308 -14.46 -3.39 -0.97
C VAL A 308 -13.99 -3.61 -2.42
N LYS A 309 -12.91 -2.94 -2.84
CA LYS A 309 -12.29 -3.15 -4.17
C LYS A 309 -11.84 -4.60 -4.39
N LYS A 310 -11.14 -5.18 -3.41
CA LYS A 310 -10.68 -6.59 -3.50
C LYS A 310 -11.84 -7.58 -3.50
N LEU A 311 -12.90 -7.34 -2.75
CA LEU A 311 -14.10 -8.17 -2.78
C LEU A 311 -14.76 -8.13 -4.15
N LYS A 312 -14.85 -6.96 -4.80
CA LYS A 312 -15.33 -6.84 -6.18
C LYS A 312 -14.46 -7.65 -7.14
N ALA A 313 -13.15 -7.49 -7.07
CA ALA A 313 -12.23 -8.23 -7.93
C ALA A 313 -12.39 -9.76 -7.75
N LYS A 314 -12.46 -10.26 -6.51
CA LYS A 314 -12.69 -11.69 -6.23
C LYS A 314 -14.05 -12.18 -6.77
N ASN A 315 -15.11 -11.40 -6.60
CA ASN A 315 -16.42 -11.74 -7.14
C ASN A 315 -16.40 -11.79 -8.67
N GLN A 316 -15.79 -10.81 -9.34
CA GLN A 316 -15.73 -10.75 -10.81
C GLN A 316 -14.80 -11.81 -11.42
N LEU A 317 -13.59 -11.99 -10.85
CA LEU A 317 -12.58 -12.90 -11.41
C LEU A 317 -12.86 -14.37 -11.10
N TYR A 318 -13.25 -14.64 -9.85
CA TYR A 318 -13.41 -16.03 -9.37
C TYR A 318 -14.86 -16.46 -9.18
N GLY A 319 -15.84 -15.55 -9.38
CA GLY A 319 -17.24 -15.83 -9.10
C GLY A 319 -17.54 -16.10 -7.61
N GLU A 320 -16.64 -15.69 -6.71
CA GLU A 320 -16.82 -15.91 -5.27
C GLU A 320 -18.00 -15.12 -4.76
N LYS A 321 -18.93 -15.77 -4.07
CA LYS A 321 -20.00 -15.07 -3.34
C LYS A 321 -19.39 -14.29 -2.18
N ILE A 322 -19.87 -13.06 -1.99
CA ILE A 322 -19.42 -12.20 -0.90
C ILE A 322 -19.98 -12.74 0.41
N THR A 323 -19.13 -13.29 1.26
CA THR A 323 -19.44 -13.87 2.56
C THR A 323 -18.45 -13.37 3.62
N ILE A 324 -18.79 -13.55 4.90
CA ILE A 324 -17.89 -13.21 6.02
C ILE A 324 -16.53 -13.91 5.89
N ASN A 325 -16.49 -15.16 5.45
CA ASN A 325 -15.23 -15.91 5.28
C ASN A 325 -14.34 -15.29 4.20
N VAL A 326 -14.92 -14.86 3.08
CA VAL A 326 -14.18 -14.18 2.00
C VAL A 326 -13.70 -12.81 2.47
N ALA A 327 -14.53 -12.07 3.19
CA ALA A 327 -14.16 -10.78 3.79
C ALA A 327 -13.02 -10.95 4.82
N GLN A 328 -13.07 -11.97 5.66
CA GLN A 328 -12.03 -12.27 6.63
C GLN A 328 -10.67 -12.53 5.97
N LYS A 329 -10.63 -13.38 4.94
CA LYS A 329 -9.40 -13.63 4.17
C LYS A 329 -8.89 -12.34 3.53
N THR A 330 -9.79 -11.57 2.90
CA THR A 330 -9.43 -10.31 2.23
C THR A 330 -8.87 -9.27 3.19
N ILE A 331 -9.43 -9.14 4.39
CA ILE A 331 -8.91 -8.26 5.46
C ILE A 331 -7.53 -8.72 5.90
N SER A 332 -7.35 -10.03 6.13
CA SER A 332 -6.04 -10.59 6.51
C SER A 332 -4.97 -10.31 5.46
N ASP A 333 -5.30 -10.44 4.18
CA ASP A 333 -4.39 -10.14 3.06
C ASP A 333 -4.00 -8.65 3.03
N ILE A 334 -4.93 -7.74 3.35
CA ILE A 334 -4.65 -6.29 3.39
C ILE A 334 -3.80 -5.93 4.61
N LEU A 335 -4.16 -6.44 5.79
CA LEU A 335 -3.41 -6.16 7.02
C LEU A 335 -2.00 -6.75 6.99
N ASN A 336 -1.82 -7.91 6.35
CA ASN A 336 -0.51 -8.52 6.18
C ASN A 336 0.34 -7.77 5.13
N ASN A 337 -0.28 -7.18 4.10
CA ASN A 337 0.43 -6.37 3.10
C ASN A 337 0.76 -4.96 3.60
N ASP A 338 0.00 -4.42 4.58
CA ASP A 338 0.29 -3.14 5.22
C ASP A 338 1.39 -3.26 6.31
N GLN A 339 1.67 -4.47 6.77
CA GLN A 339 2.90 -4.72 7.50
C GLN A 339 4.02 -4.88 6.47
N PRO A 340 5.12 -4.14 6.60
CA PRO A 340 6.31 -4.49 5.83
C PRO A 340 6.51 -6.00 6.00
N PRO A 341 6.78 -6.77 4.91
CA PRO A 341 6.88 -8.22 4.98
C PRO A 341 7.76 -8.54 6.19
N PRO A 342 7.36 -9.49 7.05
CA PRO A 342 8.07 -9.73 8.30
C PRO A 342 9.54 -9.78 7.97
N LEU A 343 10.33 -8.90 8.59
CA LEU A 343 11.76 -8.81 8.35
C LEU A 343 12.32 -10.17 8.78
N THR A 344 12.34 -11.09 7.85
CA THR A 344 12.82 -12.44 8.08
C THR A 344 14.29 -12.35 8.38
N VAL A 345 14.79 -13.17 9.28
CA VAL A 345 16.23 -13.29 9.58
C VAL A 345 17.03 -13.41 8.27
N GLU A 346 16.45 -14.05 7.27
CA GLU A 346 17.03 -14.22 5.94
C GLU A 346 17.30 -12.90 5.23
N LYS A 347 16.32 -11.99 5.16
CA LYS A 347 16.51 -10.65 4.57
C LYS A 347 17.56 -9.82 5.30
N ILE A 348 17.63 -9.93 6.63
CA ILE A 348 18.63 -9.24 7.44
C ILE A 348 20.01 -9.79 7.12
N ILE A 349 20.18 -11.12 7.04
CA ILE A 349 21.43 -11.77 6.69
C ILE A 349 21.85 -11.38 5.27
N ASP A 350 20.93 -11.38 4.29
CA ASP A 350 21.23 -11.01 2.89
C ASP A 350 21.70 -9.57 2.76
N GLU A 351 21.09 -8.61 3.46
CA GLU A 351 21.51 -7.21 3.43
C GLU A 351 22.91 -7.03 4.04
N VAL A 352 23.19 -7.69 5.16
CA VAL A 352 24.55 -7.67 5.76
C VAL A 352 25.56 -8.34 4.83
N ALA A 353 25.21 -9.50 4.24
CA ALA A 353 26.07 -10.23 3.32
C ALA A 353 26.44 -9.35 2.12
N ARG A 354 25.46 -8.66 1.55
CA ARG A 354 25.66 -7.70 0.43
C ARG A 354 26.58 -6.54 0.83
N THR A 355 26.38 -5.97 2.01
CA THR A 355 27.19 -4.83 2.51
C THR A 355 28.64 -5.21 2.71
N PHE A 356 28.92 -6.45 3.13
CA PHE A 356 30.27 -6.95 3.38
C PHE A 356 30.89 -7.72 2.19
N GLY A 357 30.17 -7.87 1.07
CA GLY A 357 30.64 -8.58 -0.12
C GLY A 357 30.90 -10.08 0.11
N ILE A 358 30.07 -10.73 0.95
CA ILE A 358 30.13 -12.15 1.29
C ILE A 358 28.80 -12.83 1.01
N THR A 359 28.72 -14.15 1.11
CA THR A 359 27.46 -14.88 0.93
C THR A 359 26.73 -15.06 2.27
N SER A 360 25.40 -15.22 2.20
CA SER A 360 24.56 -15.50 3.36
C SER A 360 24.97 -16.81 4.05
N ASP A 361 25.41 -17.81 3.27
CA ASP A 361 25.98 -19.06 3.78
C ASP A 361 27.28 -18.84 4.57
N ASP A 362 28.12 -17.89 4.16
CA ASP A 362 29.35 -17.54 4.90
C ASP A 362 29.00 -17.00 6.30
N ILE A 363 27.94 -16.18 6.41
CA ILE A 363 27.48 -15.65 7.70
C ILE A 363 27.02 -16.79 8.63
N ARG A 364 26.30 -17.79 8.10
CA ARG A 364 25.83 -18.96 8.86
C ARG A 364 26.93 -19.99 9.15
N SER A 365 28.00 -19.97 8.36
CA SER A 365 29.10 -20.95 8.44
C SER A 365 29.88 -20.89 9.75
N SER A 366 30.73 -21.89 9.99
CA SER A 366 31.71 -21.92 11.09
C SER A 366 33.04 -21.20 10.76
N LYS A 367 33.17 -20.58 9.57
CA LYS A 367 34.36 -19.86 9.16
C LYS A 367 34.72 -18.73 10.11
N ARG A 368 36.03 -18.60 10.42
CA ARG A 368 36.58 -17.64 11.40
C ARG A 368 37.37 -16.49 10.76
N ASN A 369 37.21 -16.26 9.47
CA ASN A 369 37.79 -15.10 8.81
C ASN A 369 37.29 -13.81 9.47
N SER A 370 38.15 -12.82 9.66
CA SER A 370 37.84 -11.56 10.37
C SER A 370 36.63 -10.84 9.75
N ASN A 371 36.58 -10.75 8.41
CA ASN A 371 35.46 -10.11 7.69
C ASN A 371 34.12 -10.84 7.92
N ILE A 372 34.12 -12.17 7.79
CA ILE A 372 32.95 -13.02 7.99
C ILE A 372 32.50 -12.99 9.46
N SER A 373 33.46 -13.02 10.40
CA SER A 373 33.15 -12.96 11.84
C SER A 373 32.51 -11.64 12.23
N ASN A 374 33.03 -10.51 11.71
CA ASN A 374 32.47 -9.19 11.96
C ASN A 374 31.07 -9.04 11.34
N ALA A 375 30.90 -9.43 10.08
CA ALA A 375 29.59 -9.41 9.40
C ALA A 375 28.55 -10.26 10.15
N ARG A 376 28.93 -11.46 10.61
CA ARG A 376 28.07 -12.33 11.41
C ARG A 376 27.64 -11.66 12.71
N GLN A 377 28.57 -11.03 13.45
CA GLN A 377 28.25 -10.33 14.70
C GLN A 377 27.29 -9.17 14.46
N ILE A 378 27.47 -8.41 13.36
CA ILE A 378 26.56 -7.32 12.96
C ILE A 378 25.20 -7.89 12.57
N ALA A 379 25.14 -8.99 11.83
CA ALA A 379 23.87 -9.65 11.48
C ALA A 379 23.10 -10.13 12.71
N ILE A 380 23.79 -10.75 13.67
CA ILE A 380 23.21 -11.16 14.97
C ILE A 380 22.66 -9.95 15.72
N TYR A 381 23.41 -8.86 15.79
CA TYR A 381 22.99 -7.62 16.44
C TYR A 381 21.75 -7.02 15.74
N ALA A 382 21.76 -6.94 14.40
CA ALA A 382 20.66 -6.42 13.61
C ALA A 382 19.38 -7.28 13.77
N VAL A 383 19.51 -8.62 13.77
CA VAL A 383 18.38 -9.51 14.05
C VAL A 383 17.79 -9.25 15.43
N ARG A 384 18.62 -9.07 16.44
CA ARG A 384 18.15 -8.77 17.80
C ARG A 384 17.41 -7.42 17.90
N GLU A 385 17.90 -6.39 17.20
CA GLU A 385 17.32 -5.04 17.21
C GLU A 385 16.03 -4.91 16.38
N ILE A 386 15.86 -5.79 15.40
CA ILE A 386 14.77 -5.69 14.42
C ILE A 386 13.66 -6.71 14.72
N THR A 387 13.98 -7.83 15.36
CA THR A 387 13.05 -8.92 15.62
C THR A 387 12.88 -9.21 17.12
N ASP A 388 11.74 -9.77 17.50
CA ASP A 388 11.45 -10.20 18.88
C ASP A 388 11.96 -11.62 19.18
N LEU A 389 12.88 -12.17 18.37
CA LEU A 389 13.39 -13.52 18.54
C LEU A 389 14.20 -13.67 19.84
N SER A 390 14.01 -14.81 20.51
CA SER A 390 14.83 -15.17 21.65
C SER A 390 16.26 -15.49 21.23
N MET A 391 17.23 -15.32 22.14
CA MET A 391 18.65 -15.61 21.86
C MET A 391 18.91 -17.05 21.40
N ASN A 392 18.10 -18.00 21.83
CA ASN A 392 18.20 -19.40 21.43
C ASN A 392 17.76 -19.56 19.96
N LEU A 393 16.63 -18.96 19.58
CA LEU A 393 16.15 -18.96 18.19
C LEU A 393 17.12 -18.26 17.25
N ILE A 394 17.71 -17.10 17.68
CA ILE A 394 18.77 -16.45 16.92
C ILE A 394 19.95 -17.41 16.73
N GLY A 395 20.33 -18.16 17.77
CA GLY A 395 21.42 -19.16 17.68
C GLY A 395 21.16 -20.24 16.63
N GLU A 396 19.94 -20.75 16.54
CA GLU A 396 19.51 -21.73 15.54
C GLU A 396 19.65 -21.18 14.12
N GLU A 397 19.21 -19.95 13.87
CA GLU A 397 19.28 -19.27 12.56
C GLU A 397 20.72 -19.01 12.09
N PHE A 398 21.66 -18.88 13.02
CA PHE A 398 23.08 -18.65 12.73
C PHE A 398 23.92 -19.92 12.82
N GLY A 399 23.37 -21.07 12.44
CA GLY A 399 24.10 -22.35 12.33
C GLY A 399 24.23 -23.10 13.64
N GLY A 400 23.20 -23.04 14.51
CA GLY A 400 23.12 -23.80 15.76
C GLY A 400 24.08 -23.29 16.84
N ARG A 401 24.29 -21.98 16.92
CA ARG A 401 25.17 -21.36 17.94
C ARG A 401 24.46 -21.29 19.28
N ASP A 402 25.24 -21.52 20.33
CA ASP A 402 24.72 -21.46 21.69
C ASP A 402 24.40 -20.01 22.14
N HIS A 403 23.53 -19.90 23.14
CA HIS A 403 23.10 -18.64 23.74
C HIS A 403 24.27 -17.73 24.15
N SER A 404 25.35 -18.30 24.69
CA SER A 404 26.51 -17.53 25.17
C SER A 404 27.26 -16.89 24.02
N THR A 405 27.35 -17.55 22.87
CA THR A 405 27.95 -17.02 21.64
C THR A 405 27.14 -15.84 21.09
N ILE A 406 25.81 -15.93 21.11
CA ILE A 406 24.92 -14.85 20.66
C ILE A 406 25.04 -13.62 21.55
N VAL A 407 24.97 -13.80 22.88
CA VAL A 407 25.16 -12.71 23.86
C VAL A 407 26.52 -12.04 23.72
N TYR A 408 27.58 -12.84 23.53
CA TYR A 408 28.91 -12.31 23.29
C TYR A 408 28.99 -11.45 22.02
N ALA A 409 28.40 -11.92 20.90
CA ALA A 409 28.39 -11.21 19.63
C ALA A 409 27.71 -9.83 19.77
N ILE A 410 26.55 -9.77 20.43
CA ILE A 410 25.82 -8.54 20.68
C ILE A 410 26.64 -7.55 21.49
N LYS A 411 27.17 -7.98 22.65
CA LYS A 411 28.01 -7.13 23.51
C LYS A 411 29.26 -6.64 22.80
N GLN A 412 29.84 -7.45 21.91
CA GLN A 412 31.02 -7.06 21.15
C GLN A 412 30.68 -5.94 20.14
N ILE A 413 29.56 -6.00 19.46
CA ILE A 413 29.11 -4.94 18.53
C ILE A 413 28.77 -3.66 19.29
N GLU A 414 28.02 -3.73 20.39
CA GLU A 414 27.72 -2.57 21.24
C GLU A 414 29.03 -1.86 21.71
N LYS A 415 30.00 -2.65 22.13
CA LYS A 415 31.31 -2.13 22.54
C LYS A 415 32.07 -1.47 21.37
N ASN A 416 32.01 -2.08 20.17
CA ASN A 416 32.66 -1.54 18.99
C ASN A 416 31.98 -0.25 18.50
N MET A 417 30.65 -0.18 18.49
CA MET A 417 29.90 1.04 18.16
C MET A 417 30.19 2.22 19.11
N ASN A 418 30.44 1.92 20.38
CA ASN A 418 30.84 2.95 21.37
C ASN A 418 32.28 3.44 21.20
N LYS A 419 33.14 2.67 20.54
CA LYS A 419 34.57 2.99 20.35
C LYS A 419 34.88 3.59 19.01
N ASP A 420 34.15 3.19 17.98
CA ASP A 420 34.39 3.56 16.59
C ASP A 420 33.14 4.12 15.91
N PRO A 421 33.08 5.46 15.67
CA PRO A 421 31.96 6.11 15.03
C PRO A 421 31.65 5.56 13.63
N LYS A 422 32.67 5.03 12.93
CA LYS A 422 32.48 4.45 11.59
C LYS A 422 31.73 3.13 11.64
N THR A 423 32.06 2.28 12.60
CA THR A 423 31.32 1.03 12.84
C THR A 423 29.88 1.33 13.25
N LYS A 424 29.66 2.36 14.09
CA LYS A 424 28.32 2.80 14.49
C LYS A 424 27.49 3.23 13.28
N SER A 425 27.99 4.11 12.43
CA SER A 425 27.32 4.56 11.22
C SER A 425 26.97 3.39 10.29
N THR A 426 27.91 2.47 10.06
CA THR A 426 27.67 1.30 9.21
C THR A 426 26.53 0.41 9.73
N VAL A 427 26.47 0.16 11.03
CA VAL A 427 25.40 -0.65 11.64
C VAL A 427 24.06 0.07 11.58
N GLU A 428 24.03 1.38 11.88
CA GLU A 428 22.82 2.20 11.78
C GLU A 428 22.30 2.29 10.34
N ASP A 429 23.16 2.44 9.36
CA ASP A 429 22.80 2.46 7.93
C ASP A 429 22.22 1.11 7.48
N ILE A 430 22.82 -0.01 7.91
CA ILE A 430 22.29 -1.35 7.63
C ILE A 430 20.89 -1.51 8.23
N ILE A 431 20.70 -1.16 9.50
CA ILE A 431 19.39 -1.28 10.18
C ILE A 431 18.36 -0.37 9.51
N LYS A 432 18.75 0.84 9.12
CA LYS A 432 17.88 1.77 8.39
C LYS A 432 17.49 1.20 7.02
N ASN A 433 18.44 0.74 6.22
CA ASN A 433 18.18 0.15 4.89
C ASN A 433 17.25 -1.08 4.96
N ILE A 434 17.32 -1.84 6.06
CA ILE A 434 16.45 -3.00 6.30
C ILE A 434 15.03 -2.56 6.66
N ARG A 435 14.87 -1.46 7.41
CA ARG A 435 13.55 -0.93 7.82
C ARG A 435 12.83 -0.15 6.73
N ASP A 436 13.59 0.46 5.82
CA ASP A 436 13.07 1.33 4.75
C ASP A 436 12.69 0.54 3.47
N ARG A 437 12.94 -0.79 3.45
CA ARG A 437 12.58 -1.74 2.39
C ARG A 437 11.46 -2.68 2.84
#